data_9059b338875080b659ed9d047565318d
#
_entry.id   9059b338875080b659ed9d047565318d
#
_cell.length_a   1.000
_cell.length_b   1.000
_cell.length_c   1.000
_cell.angle_alpha   90.00
_cell.angle_beta   90.00
_cell.angle_gamma   90.00
#
_symmetry.space_group_name_H-M   'P 1'
#
loop_
_entity.id
_entity.type
_entity.pdbx_description
1 polymer ?
#
loop_
_entity_poly.entity_id
_entity_poly.type
_entity_poly.pdbx_seq_one_letter_code
_entity_poly.pdbx_strand_id
1 'polypeptide(L)'
;MLTKQQIDAIKPKEKLFKVSDGDMLYIFTSPTGKKSWKVLYTFEGKKGTVTLGEYPILSIKEARFKRDEIKQMLFKGITPSQKLKEEEKNKHKGITLEELMLQYMDEEAPKRKGAKQEIACIKSFIREFQLMVKKPLVDICQLDMIEFRNERLKVVKPSTVKRDLGLLGSIFKYARQELRLISGSPLTDISKPSESEHRDRRISQDEIDRILQAFRYQPTFQPVNKKQQAAWALLFALETAMRASEITGMKWENIAEKYVLLPETKNGSSRKVPLTNQAKELLGLMRGLHPENVLTLTSANTLSQYFWQVATEKLKIEDLTFHDSRHEAITRLAQILPIQDLAKVTGHKDLKTLMKYYNPTVIELADRMNGN
;
A
#
# COMPACT_ATOMS: atom_id res chain seq x y z
N MET A 1 -8.01 57.15 -15.07
CA MET A 1 -7.09 56.57 -14.07
C MET A 1 -7.40 57.17 -12.71
N LEU A 2 -7.46 56.33 -11.67
CA LEU A 2 -7.75 56.76 -10.32
C LEU A 2 -6.54 57.40 -9.63
N THR A 3 -6.80 58.38 -8.78
CA THR A 3 -5.79 58.96 -7.88
C THR A 3 -5.83 58.24 -6.51
N LYS A 4 -4.75 58.34 -5.73
CA LYS A 4 -4.71 57.79 -4.37
C LYS A 4 -5.87 58.33 -3.53
N GLN A 5 -6.14 59.64 -3.59
CA GLN A 5 -7.25 60.27 -2.85
C GLN A 5 -8.63 59.70 -3.23
N GLN A 6 -8.86 59.45 -4.53
CA GLN A 6 -10.08 58.83 -5.01
C GLN A 6 -10.24 57.39 -4.52
N ILE A 7 -9.14 56.62 -4.46
CA ILE A 7 -9.17 55.24 -3.95
C ILE A 7 -9.46 55.23 -2.45
N ASP A 8 -8.82 56.10 -1.69
CA ASP A 8 -9.03 56.24 -0.24
C ASP A 8 -10.48 56.64 0.08
N ALA A 9 -11.08 57.47 -0.74
CA ALA A 9 -12.46 57.97 -0.61
C ALA A 9 -13.54 56.88 -0.95
N ILE A 10 -13.17 55.74 -1.56
CA ILE A 10 -14.13 54.66 -1.88
C ILE A 10 -14.66 54.05 -0.58
N LYS A 11 -15.96 54.26 -0.29
CA LYS A 11 -16.66 53.68 0.85
C LYS A 11 -17.20 52.29 0.51
N PRO A 12 -17.23 51.34 1.45
CA PRO A 12 -17.85 50.03 1.24
C PRO A 12 -19.35 50.14 0.96
N LYS A 13 -19.89 49.19 0.20
CA LYS A 13 -21.33 49.05 -0.10
C LYS A 13 -21.79 47.66 0.39
N GLU A 14 -23.09 47.45 0.45
CA GLU A 14 -23.68 46.15 0.89
C GLU A 14 -23.18 44.97 0.08
N LYS A 15 -22.82 45.17 -1.19
CA LYS A 15 -22.29 44.11 -2.07
C LYS A 15 -20.91 44.48 -2.60
N LEU A 16 -20.13 43.43 -2.91
CA LEU A 16 -18.84 43.57 -3.59
C LEU A 16 -19.03 44.37 -4.90
N PHE A 17 -18.30 45.43 -5.05
CA PHE A 17 -18.32 46.23 -6.28
C PHE A 17 -16.91 46.55 -6.75
N LYS A 18 -16.79 46.97 -8.00
CA LYS A 18 -15.51 47.33 -8.63
C LYS A 18 -15.55 48.73 -9.21
N VAL A 19 -14.41 49.40 -9.16
CA VAL A 19 -14.15 50.67 -9.82
C VAL A 19 -12.99 50.49 -10.78
N SER A 20 -13.15 51.01 -12.02
CA SER A 20 -12.12 50.87 -13.03
C SER A 20 -11.02 51.93 -12.85
N ASP A 21 -9.76 51.51 -12.93
CA ASP A 21 -8.60 52.40 -13.08
C ASP A 21 -8.23 52.62 -14.56
N GLY A 22 -8.90 51.89 -15.44
CA GLY A 22 -8.60 51.83 -16.87
C GLY A 22 -7.73 50.62 -17.23
N ASP A 23 -7.67 50.35 -18.54
CA ASP A 23 -6.74 49.34 -19.08
C ASP A 23 -6.77 47.96 -18.38
N MET A 24 -7.97 47.41 -18.23
CA MET A 24 -8.22 46.11 -17.56
C MET A 24 -7.95 46.09 -16.03
N LEU A 25 -7.49 47.17 -15.41
CA LEU A 25 -7.22 47.23 -13.97
C LEU A 25 -8.46 47.74 -13.20
N TYR A 26 -8.83 47.03 -12.16
CA TYR A 26 -9.96 47.38 -11.30
C TYR A 26 -9.58 47.27 -9.84
N ILE A 27 -10.12 48.16 -9.03
CA ILE A 27 -10.12 48.00 -7.58
C ILE A 27 -11.48 47.44 -7.14
N PHE A 28 -11.45 46.33 -6.43
CA PHE A 28 -12.61 45.66 -5.85
C PHE A 28 -12.70 46.02 -4.38
N THR A 29 -13.87 46.48 -3.95
CA THR A 29 -14.14 46.80 -2.55
C THR A 29 -15.19 45.86 -1.99
N SER A 30 -14.84 45.14 -0.91
CA SER A 30 -15.74 44.23 -0.21
C SER A 30 -16.72 45.01 0.70
N PRO A 31 -17.82 44.40 1.16
CA PRO A 31 -18.70 44.99 2.18
C PRO A 31 -17.98 45.33 3.48
N THR A 32 -16.89 44.60 3.81
CA THR A 32 -16.04 44.85 4.98
C THR A 32 -15.02 45.93 4.79
N GLY A 33 -15.01 46.60 3.63
CA GLY A 33 -14.07 47.68 3.33
C GLY A 33 -12.69 47.28 2.79
N LYS A 34 -12.41 45.98 2.69
CA LYS A 34 -11.16 45.49 2.08
C LYS A 34 -11.13 45.82 0.60
N LYS A 35 -10.02 46.40 0.15
CA LYS A 35 -9.79 46.84 -1.23
C LYS A 35 -8.71 45.95 -1.86
N SER A 36 -9.00 45.38 -3.04
CA SER A 36 -8.03 44.53 -3.77
C SER A 36 -7.94 44.90 -5.24
N TRP A 37 -6.72 44.89 -5.75
CA TRP A 37 -6.44 45.10 -7.17
C TRP A 37 -6.66 43.81 -7.94
N LYS A 38 -7.41 43.92 -9.06
CA LYS A 38 -7.63 42.78 -9.98
C LYS A 38 -7.54 43.26 -11.43
N VAL A 39 -6.96 42.43 -12.27
CA VAL A 39 -6.97 42.57 -13.73
C VAL A 39 -8.02 41.67 -14.32
N LEU A 40 -8.96 42.24 -15.08
CA LEU A 40 -9.96 41.50 -15.83
C LEU A 40 -9.55 41.54 -17.32
N TYR A 41 -9.39 40.36 -17.91
CA TYR A 41 -8.97 40.24 -19.30
C TYR A 41 -9.87 39.28 -20.07
N THR A 42 -9.84 39.42 -21.40
CA THR A 42 -10.45 38.44 -22.30
C THR A 42 -9.35 37.94 -23.24
N PHE A 43 -9.17 36.64 -23.34
CA PHE A 43 -8.21 36.03 -24.23
C PHE A 43 -8.88 34.89 -25.00
N GLU A 44 -8.83 34.91 -26.33
CA GLU A 44 -9.51 33.93 -27.19
C GLU A 44 -10.99 33.72 -26.83
N GLY A 45 -11.71 34.81 -26.56
CA GLY A 45 -13.13 34.75 -26.19
C GLY A 45 -13.41 34.36 -24.75
N LYS A 46 -12.42 33.90 -23.97
CA LYS A 46 -12.56 33.51 -22.57
C LYS A 46 -12.19 34.64 -21.62
N LYS A 47 -13.09 34.91 -20.66
CA LYS A 47 -12.86 35.92 -19.62
C LYS A 47 -12.01 35.35 -18.50
N GLY A 48 -10.98 36.07 -18.07
CA GLY A 48 -10.13 35.73 -16.93
C GLY A 48 -10.03 36.84 -15.92
N THR A 49 -9.69 36.52 -14.68
CA THR A 49 -9.45 37.48 -13.60
C THR A 49 -8.19 37.10 -12.85
N VAL A 50 -7.30 38.06 -12.64
CA VAL A 50 -6.10 37.88 -11.80
C VAL A 50 -6.17 38.83 -10.63
N THR A 51 -6.03 38.35 -9.41
CA THR A 51 -5.88 39.19 -8.21
C THR A 51 -4.41 39.55 -8.04
N LEU A 52 -4.09 40.85 -8.01
CA LEU A 52 -2.72 41.35 -7.91
C LEU A 52 -2.24 41.49 -6.46
N GLY A 53 -3.15 41.87 -5.56
CA GLY A 53 -2.86 42.11 -4.15
C GLY A 53 -3.85 43.08 -3.50
N GLU A 54 -3.70 43.26 -2.19
CA GLU A 54 -4.57 44.13 -1.38
C GLU A 54 -4.00 45.58 -1.34
N TYR A 55 -4.89 46.57 -1.45
CA TYR A 55 -4.56 47.96 -1.18
C TYR A 55 -4.77 48.25 0.32
N PRO A 56 -3.86 48.97 1.00
CA PRO A 56 -2.75 49.79 0.46
C PRO A 56 -1.40 49.04 0.35
N ILE A 57 -1.31 47.74 0.72
CA ILE A 57 -0.07 46.95 0.67
C ILE A 57 0.53 47.01 -0.75
N LEU A 58 -0.31 46.79 -1.75
CA LEU A 58 0.05 47.03 -3.16
C LEU A 58 -0.40 48.41 -3.58
N SER A 59 0.54 49.29 -3.82
CA SER A 59 0.25 50.65 -4.27
C SER A 59 -0.36 50.69 -5.69
N ILE A 60 -1.02 51.79 -6.04
CA ILE A 60 -1.58 51.98 -7.39
C ILE A 60 -0.51 51.93 -8.47
N LYS A 61 0.70 52.44 -8.21
CA LYS A 61 1.82 52.40 -9.14
C LYS A 61 2.28 50.98 -9.43
N GLU A 62 2.42 50.16 -8.38
CA GLU A 62 2.79 48.75 -8.49
C GLU A 62 1.68 47.91 -9.15
N ALA A 63 0.42 48.23 -8.84
CA ALA A 63 -0.72 47.54 -9.47
C ALA A 63 -0.77 47.80 -10.99
N ARG A 64 -0.47 49.02 -11.42
CA ARG A 64 -0.37 49.38 -12.84
C ARG A 64 0.81 48.67 -13.50
N PHE A 65 1.96 48.60 -12.83
CA PHE A 65 3.12 47.88 -13.34
C PHE A 65 2.79 46.41 -13.58
N LYS A 66 2.20 45.73 -12.58
CA LYS A 66 1.79 44.34 -12.71
C LYS A 66 0.72 44.11 -13.79
N ARG A 67 -0.19 45.08 -13.98
CA ARG A 67 -1.16 45.03 -15.09
C ARG A 67 -0.43 45.06 -16.44
N ASP A 68 0.59 45.94 -16.60
CA ASP A 68 1.33 46.05 -17.84
C ASP A 68 2.14 44.80 -18.16
N GLU A 69 2.68 44.13 -17.15
CA GLU A 69 3.29 42.78 -17.30
C GLU A 69 2.27 41.76 -17.82
N ILE A 70 1.06 41.73 -17.25
CA ILE A 70 -0.01 40.83 -17.72
C ILE A 70 -0.41 41.16 -19.16
N LYS A 71 -0.49 42.44 -19.50
CA LYS A 71 -0.81 42.92 -20.85
C LYS A 71 0.24 42.42 -21.86
N GLN A 72 1.53 42.52 -21.53
CA GLN A 72 2.61 41.99 -22.35
C GLN A 72 2.55 40.49 -22.52
N MET A 73 2.20 39.71 -21.45
CA MET A 73 2.02 38.29 -21.54
C MET A 73 0.88 37.91 -22.49
N LEU A 74 -0.27 38.52 -22.34
CA LEU A 74 -1.43 38.32 -23.22
C LEU A 74 -1.11 38.64 -24.68
N PHE A 75 -0.34 39.69 -24.92
CA PHE A 75 0.12 40.05 -26.27
C PHE A 75 1.04 38.98 -26.89
N LYS A 76 1.84 38.29 -26.05
CA LYS A 76 2.67 37.14 -26.46
C LYS A 76 1.89 35.82 -26.55
N GLY A 77 0.57 35.84 -26.40
CA GLY A 77 -0.25 34.65 -26.46
C GLY A 77 -0.21 33.79 -25.18
N ILE A 78 0.34 34.27 -24.07
CA ILE A 78 0.49 33.53 -22.81
C ILE A 78 -0.49 34.09 -21.79
N THR A 79 -1.36 33.26 -21.24
CA THR A 79 -2.25 33.68 -20.15
C THR A 79 -1.54 33.61 -18.78
N PRO A 80 -1.93 34.44 -17.80
CA PRO A 80 -1.38 34.38 -16.45
C PRO A 80 -1.50 33.00 -15.79
N SER A 81 -2.56 32.26 -16.07
CA SER A 81 -2.74 30.90 -15.57
C SER A 81 -1.79 29.87 -16.21
N GLN A 82 -1.44 30.07 -17.50
CA GLN A 82 -0.41 29.26 -18.17
C GLN A 82 0.97 29.55 -17.60
N LYS A 83 1.28 30.82 -17.35
CA LYS A 83 2.57 31.21 -16.76
C LYS A 83 2.74 30.63 -15.34
N LEU A 84 1.71 30.70 -14.51
CA LEU A 84 1.75 30.10 -13.17
C LEU A 84 1.98 28.57 -13.24
N LYS A 85 1.30 27.87 -14.15
CA LYS A 85 1.55 26.43 -14.38
C LYS A 85 2.97 26.14 -14.86
N GLU A 86 3.52 26.99 -15.68
CA GLU A 86 4.89 26.88 -16.19
C GLU A 86 5.94 27.17 -15.11
N GLU A 87 5.69 28.17 -14.26
CA GLU A 87 6.53 28.48 -13.10
C GLU A 87 6.49 27.37 -12.04
N GLU A 88 5.33 26.79 -11.76
CA GLU A 88 5.20 25.58 -10.92
C GLU A 88 5.96 24.39 -11.53
N LYS A 89 5.79 24.17 -12.84
CA LYS A 89 6.51 23.12 -13.57
C LYS A 89 8.03 23.33 -13.52
N ASN A 90 8.50 24.57 -13.65
CA ASN A 90 9.92 24.91 -13.60
C ASN A 90 10.50 24.86 -12.18
N LYS A 91 9.71 25.17 -11.15
CA LYS A 91 10.13 25.09 -9.75
C LYS A 91 10.46 23.64 -9.33
N HIS A 92 9.83 22.66 -9.97
CA HIS A 92 10.03 21.23 -9.69
C HIS A 92 10.85 20.50 -10.78
N LYS A 93 11.39 21.22 -11.75
CA LYS A 93 12.13 20.67 -12.90
C LYS A 93 13.44 19.96 -12.51
N GLY A 94 13.90 20.13 -11.26
CA GLY A 94 15.10 19.49 -10.75
C GLY A 94 14.88 18.21 -9.94
N ILE A 95 13.66 17.95 -9.45
CA ILE A 95 13.41 16.78 -8.61
C ILE A 95 13.24 15.53 -9.47
N THR A 96 14.12 14.56 -9.28
CA THR A 96 14.08 13.26 -9.94
C THR A 96 13.14 12.30 -9.21
N LEU A 97 12.76 11.20 -9.87
CA LEU A 97 12.03 10.13 -9.21
C LEU A 97 12.85 9.49 -8.08
N GLU A 98 14.18 9.40 -8.24
CA GLU A 98 15.08 8.90 -7.21
C GLU A 98 15.02 9.75 -5.93
N GLU A 99 15.15 11.07 -6.08
CA GLU A 99 15.06 12.01 -4.94
C GLU A 99 13.70 11.93 -4.25
N LEU A 100 12.60 11.84 -5.02
CA LEU A 100 11.26 11.62 -4.47
C LEU A 100 11.17 10.29 -3.70
N MET A 101 11.74 9.21 -4.23
CA MET A 101 11.77 7.91 -3.58
C MET A 101 12.55 7.93 -2.28
N LEU A 102 13.70 8.62 -2.26
CA LEU A 102 14.51 8.78 -1.05
C LEU A 102 13.76 9.59 0.01
N GLN A 103 13.13 10.69 -0.36
CA GLN A 103 12.31 11.48 0.56
C GLN A 103 11.11 10.67 1.09
N TYR A 104 10.42 9.91 0.24
CA TYR A 104 9.36 9.03 0.65
C TYR A 104 9.82 7.95 1.66
N MET A 105 11.02 7.40 1.46
CA MET A 105 11.62 6.42 2.37
C MET A 105 11.88 7.01 3.77
N ASP A 106 12.24 8.27 3.84
CA ASP A 106 12.58 8.94 5.10
C ASP A 106 11.33 9.46 5.82
N GLU A 107 10.36 10.02 5.10
CA GLU A 107 9.24 10.74 5.71
C GLU A 107 7.94 9.93 5.81
N GLU A 108 7.65 9.07 4.82
CA GLU A 108 6.34 8.42 4.71
C GLU A 108 6.37 6.91 4.98
N ALA A 109 7.37 6.20 4.44
CA ALA A 109 7.47 4.76 4.61
C ALA A 109 7.56 4.32 6.08
N PRO A 110 8.27 5.03 7.00
CA PRO A 110 8.38 4.64 8.40
C PRO A 110 7.04 4.63 9.16
N LYS A 111 6.04 5.39 8.69
CA LYS A 111 4.71 5.44 9.30
C LYS A 111 3.90 4.15 9.08
N ARG A 112 4.37 3.25 8.23
CA ARG A 112 3.66 2.03 7.81
C ARG A 112 4.19 0.79 8.51
N LYS A 113 3.30 -0.15 8.85
CA LYS A 113 3.67 -1.44 9.48
C LYS A 113 4.66 -2.27 8.66
N GLY A 114 4.70 -2.10 7.33
CA GLY A 114 5.60 -2.80 6.39
C GLY A 114 6.86 -2.02 6.00
N ALA A 115 7.22 -0.95 6.72
CA ALA A 115 8.29 -0.02 6.37
C ALA A 115 9.60 -0.68 5.90
N LYS A 116 10.12 -1.65 6.66
CA LYS A 116 11.36 -2.34 6.30
C LYS A 116 11.30 -3.00 4.92
N GLN A 117 10.20 -3.67 4.62
CA GLN A 117 10.02 -4.35 3.34
C GLN A 117 9.79 -3.35 2.20
N GLU A 118 9.01 -2.30 2.46
CA GLU A 118 8.74 -1.25 1.48
C GLU A 118 10.03 -0.50 1.11
N ILE A 119 10.84 -0.12 2.09
CA ILE A 119 12.17 0.50 1.91
C ILE A 119 13.11 -0.43 1.12
N ALA A 120 13.14 -1.73 1.44
CA ALA A 120 13.96 -2.69 0.70
C ALA A 120 13.52 -2.79 -0.77
N CYS A 121 12.21 -2.78 -1.05
CA CYS A 121 11.69 -2.77 -2.42
C CYS A 121 12.07 -1.48 -3.16
N ILE A 122 11.98 -0.31 -2.52
CA ILE A 122 12.37 0.97 -3.13
C ILE A 122 13.87 0.97 -3.45
N LYS A 123 14.74 0.53 -2.54
CA LYS A 123 16.18 0.43 -2.77
C LYS A 123 16.51 -0.51 -3.94
N SER A 124 15.81 -1.64 -4.04
CA SER A 124 15.95 -2.55 -5.17
C SER A 124 15.51 -1.90 -6.47
N PHE A 125 14.38 -1.19 -6.45
CA PHE A 125 13.84 -0.48 -7.59
C PHE A 125 14.82 0.60 -8.10
N ILE A 126 15.35 1.43 -7.21
CA ILE A 126 16.34 2.46 -7.55
C ILE A 126 17.56 1.82 -8.24
N ARG A 127 18.04 0.70 -7.71
CA ARG A 127 19.21 -0.02 -8.27
C ARG A 127 18.92 -0.63 -9.65
N GLU A 128 17.72 -1.19 -9.84
CA GLU A 128 17.36 -1.90 -11.06
C GLU A 128 16.96 -0.96 -12.21
N PHE A 129 16.33 0.19 -11.91
CA PHE A 129 15.73 1.09 -12.91
C PHE A 129 16.41 2.47 -12.98
N GLN A 130 17.73 2.48 -13.01
CA GLN A 130 18.57 3.69 -12.99
C GLN A 130 18.19 4.76 -14.02
N LEU A 131 17.85 4.37 -15.24
CA LEU A 131 17.47 5.30 -16.30
C LEU A 131 16.13 5.99 -15.99
N MET A 132 15.18 5.26 -15.44
CA MET A 132 13.85 5.80 -15.11
C MET A 132 13.89 6.68 -13.85
N VAL A 133 14.61 6.26 -12.81
CA VAL A 133 14.62 7.01 -11.53
C VAL A 133 15.37 8.33 -11.64
N LYS A 134 16.33 8.46 -12.58
CA LYS A 134 17.04 9.71 -12.84
C LYS A 134 16.28 10.70 -13.71
N LYS A 135 15.13 10.32 -14.28
CA LYS A 135 14.27 11.27 -15.00
C LYS A 135 13.69 12.30 -14.02
N PRO A 136 13.60 13.58 -14.44
CA PRO A 136 12.84 14.58 -13.71
C PRO A 136 11.40 14.10 -13.51
N LEU A 137 10.85 14.31 -12.31
CA LEU A 137 9.51 13.83 -11.95
C LEU A 137 8.42 14.34 -12.90
N VAL A 138 8.57 15.56 -13.39
CA VAL A 138 7.62 16.23 -14.31
C VAL A 138 7.65 15.64 -15.72
N ASP A 139 8.73 14.94 -16.09
CA ASP A 139 8.92 14.31 -17.41
C ASP A 139 8.46 12.85 -17.42
N ILE A 140 8.10 12.30 -16.25
CA ILE A 140 7.57 10.93 -16.15
C ILE A 140 6.10 10.94 -16.57
N CYS A 141 5.80 10.20 -17.64
CA CYS A 141 4.47 10.12 -18.20
C CYS A 141 3.88 8.70 -18.15
N GLN A 142 2.66 8.54 -18.64
CA GLN A 142 2.00 7.23 -18.72
C GLN A 142 2.76 6.24 -19.59
N LEU A 143 3.40 6.70 -20.68
CA LEU A 143 4.17 5.81 -21.56
C LEU A 143 5.35 5.17 -20.84
N ASP A 144 6.07 5.92 -19.99
CA ASP A 144 7.15 5.37 -19.17
C ASP A 144 6.65 4.24 -18.25
N MET A 145 5.47 4.42 -17.69
CA MET A 145 4.87 3.41 -16.78
C MET A 145 4.36 2.19 -17.54
N ILE A 146 3.86 2.37 -18.75
CA ILE A 146 3.45 1.26 -19.65
C ILE A 146 4.69 0.46 -20.09
N GLU A 147 5.75 1.15 -20.49
CA GLU A 147 7.03 0.53 -20.87
C GLU A 147 7.63 -0.24 -19.69
N PHE A 148 7.72 0.39 -18.52
CA PHE A 148 8.13 -0.27 -17.28
C PHE A 148 7.33 -1.54 -17.02
N ARG A 149 5.98 -1.47 -17.05
CA ARG A 149 5.11 -2.62 -16.83
C ARG A 149 5.41 -3.75 -17.82
N ASN A 150 5.53 -3.42 -19.10
CA ASN A 150 5.70 -4.40 -20.16
C ASN A 150 7.09 -5.08 -20.07
N GLU A 151 8.16 -4.31 -19.84
CA GLU A 151 9.50 -4.86 -19.66
C GLU A 151 9.59 -5.72 -18.39
N ARG A 152 8.97 -5.26 -17.30
CA ARG A 152 8.96 -6.00 -16.03
C ARG A 152 8.21 -7.33 -16.13
N LEU A 153 7.12 -7.39 -16.94
CA LEU A 153 6.38 -8.63 -17.19
C LEU A 153 7.20 -9.71 -17.91
N LYS A 154 8.26 -9.34 -18.63
CA LYS A 154 9.14 -10.32 -19.30
C LYS A 154 10.02 -11.08 -18.31
N VAL A 155 10.30 -10.52 -17.12
CA VAL A 155 11.29 -11.04 -16.17
C VAL A 155 10.71 -11.48 -14.84
N VAL A 156 9.50 -11.02 -14.45
CA VAL A 156 8.87 -11.39 -13.19
C VAL A 156 7.38 -11.72 -13.37
N LYS A 157 6.80 -12.42 -12.38
CA LYS A 157 5.37 -12.79 -12.38
C LYS A 157 4.46 -11.55 -12.36
N PRO A 158 3.25 -11.62 -12.98
CA PRO A 158 2.27 -10.52 -12.99
C PRO A 158 1.95 -9.94 -11.61
N SER A 159 1.87 -10.78 -10.58
CA SER A 159 1.64 -10.37 -9.19
C SER A 159 2.77 -9.49 -8.64
N THR A 160 4.02 -9.72 -9.05
CA THR A 160 5.17 -8.87 -8.68
C THR A 160 5.05 -7.51 -9.36
N VAL A 161 4.74 -7.46 -10.66
CA VAL A 161 4.53 -6.20 -11.40
C VAL A 161 3.38 -5.39 -10.78
N LYS A 162 2.28 -6.05 -10.43
CA LYS A 162 1.14 -5.41 -9.75
C LYS A 162 1.56 -4.77 -8.43
N ARG A 163 2.42 -5.43 -7.65
CA ARG A 163 2.98 -4.89 -6.40
C ARG A 163 3.92 -3.71 -6.66
N ASP A 164 4.80 -3.80 -7.67
CA ASP A 164 5.72 -2.73 -8.04
C ASP A 164 4.95 -1.47 -8.49
N LEU A 165 3.91 -1.63 -9.32
CA LEU A 165 3.00 -0.54 -9.69
C LEU A 165 2.22 0.03 -8.50
N GLY A 166 1.86 -0.81 -7.52
CA GLY A 166 1.24 -0.38 -6.27
C GLY A 166 2.15 0.50 -5.42
N LEU A 167 3.44 0.14 -5.33
CA LEU A 167 4.47 0.92 -4.65
C LEU A 167 4.66 2.29 -5.33
N LEU A 168 4.85 2.31 -6.65
CA LEU A 168 4.92 3.54 -7.43
C LEU A 168 3.68 4.40 -7.24
N GLY A 169 2.49 3.79 -7.21
CA GLY A 169 1.24 4.47 -6.93
C GLY A 169 1.21 5.17 -5.57
N SER A 170 1.79 4.55 -4.55
CA SER A 170 1.95 5.17 -3.21
C SER A 170 2.90 6.36 -3.25
N ILE A 171 4.03 6.24 -3.94
CA ILE A 171 5.04 7.31 -4.10
C ILE A 171 4.46 8.49 -4.88
N PHE A 172 3.80 8.25 -6.02
CA PHE A 172 3.15 9.34 -6.78
C PHE A 172 1.97 9.97 -6.04
N LYS A 173 1.26 9.18 -5.22
CA LYS A 173 0.22 9.73 -4.34
C LYS A 173 0.81 10.68 -3.31
N TYR A 174 1.92 10.32 -2.68
CA TYR A 174 2.66 11.18 -1.76
C TYR A 174 3.13 12.46 -2.44
N ALA A 175 3.76 12.36 -3.63
CA ALA A 175 4.18 13.51 -4.42
C ALA A 175 3.02 14.47 -4.73
N ARG A 176 1.82 13.93 -5.01
CA ARG A 176 0.65 14.72 -5.36
C ARG A 176 -0.04 15.32 -4.14
N GLN A 177 -0.27 14.55 -3.08
CA GLN A 177 -1.12 14.95 -1.96
C GLN A 177 -0.36 15.71 -0.88
N GLU A 178 0.84 15.24 -0.53
CA GLU A 178 1.62 15.82 0.55
C GLU A 178 2.57 16.91 0.02
N LEU A 179 3.31 16.61 -1.05
CA LEU A 179 4.32 17.52 -1.57
C LEU A 179 3.80 18.48 -2.65
N ARG A 180 2.63 18.19 -3.26
CA ARG A 180 2.03 18.98 -4.36
C ARG A 180 2.97 19.18 -5.56
N LEU A 181 3.86 18.23 -5.81
CA LEU A 181 4.86 18.29 -6.88
C LEU A 181 4.27 17.99 -8.26
N ILE A 182 3.17 17.22 -8.31
CA ILE A 182 2.49 16.82 -9.55
C ILE A 182 0.98 17.00 -9.40
N SER A 183 0.29 17.33 -10.47
CA SER A 183 -1.16 17.52 -10.50
C SER A 183 -1.93 16.20 -10.73
N GLY A 184 -1.31 15.24 -11.41
CA GLY A 184 -1.86 13.93 -11.75
C GLY A 184 -0.85 12.80 -11.50
N SER A 185 -1.32 11.56 -11.47
CA SER A 185 -0.43 10.41 -11.38
C SER A 185 -0.15 9.85 -12.76
N PRO A 186 1.11 9.54 -13.11
CA PRO A 186 1.45 8.87 -14.37
C PRO A 186 0.92 7.43 -14.44
N LEU A 187 0.36 6.91 -13.34
CA LEU A 187 -0.29 5.59 -13.29
C LEU A 187 -1.80 5.64 -13.52
N THR A 188 -2.38 6.83 -13.75
CA THR A 188 -3.81 6.97 -14.06
C THR A 188 -4.12 6.20 -15.35
N ASP A 189 -5.22 5.44 -15.34
CA ASP A 189 -5.72 4.64 -16.48
C ASP A 189 -4.77 3.55 -17.01
N ILE A 190 -3.70 3.21 -16.25
CA ILE A 190 -2.84 2.09 -16.62
C ILE A 190 -3.49 0.78 -16.14
N SER A 191 -3.74 -0.12 -17.08
CA SER A 191 -4.22 -1.46 -16.78
C SER A 191 -3.18 -2.22 -15.95
N LYS A 192 -3.61 -2.71 -14.79
CA LYS A 192 -2.77 -3.57 -13.95
C LYS A 192 -2.80 -4.99 -14.52
N PRO A 193 -1.70 -5.74 -14.45
CA PRO A 193 -1.69 -7.14 -14.81
C PRO A 193 -2.76 -7.92 -14.04
N SER A 194 -3.40 -8.89 -14.69
CA SER A 194 -4.33 -9.81 -14.04
C SER A 194 -3.62 -10.57 -12.92
N GLU A 195 -4.35 -10.89 -11.88
CA GLU A 195 -3.83 -11.81 -10.87
C GLU A 195 -3.64 -13.20 -11.50
N SER A 196 -2.55 -13.87 -11.15
CA SER A 196 -2.44 -15.31 -11.41
C SER A 196 -3.61 -16.02 -10.72
N GLU A 197 -4.08 -17.11 -11.33
CA GLU A 197 -5.08 -17.98 -10.71
C GLU A 197 -4.69 -18.31 -9.27
N HIS A 198 -5.72 -18.47 -8.46
CA HIS A 198 -5.51 -18.82 -7.06
C HIS A 198 -4.78 -20.17 -6.99
N ARG A 199 -3.78 -20.25 -6.12
CA ARG A 199 -3.04 -21.47 -5.89
C ARG A 199 -3.91 -22.46 -5.10
N ASP A 200 -4.23 -23.61 -5.71
CA ASP A 200 -5.03 -24.67 -5.10
C ASP A 200 -4.19 -25.88 -4.66
N ARG A 201 -2.87 -25.68 -4.49
CA ARG A 201 -1.94 -26.72 -4.08
C ARG A 201 -2.27 -27.21 -2.67
N ARG A 202 -2.64 -28.48 -2.55
CA ARG A 202 -2.84 -29.19 -1.28
C ARG A 202 -1.61 -30.06 -0.98
N ILE A 203 -1.32 -30.29 0.29
CA ILE A 203 -0.27 -31.20 0.73
C ILE A 203 -0.90 -32.57 1.03
N SER A 204 -0.39 -33.63 0.41
CA SER A 204 -0.87 -34.98 0.64
C SER A 204 -0.26 -35.58 1.91
N GLN A 205 -0.87 -36.64 2.43
CA GLN A 205 -0.33 -37.34 3.59
C GLN A 205 1.03 -38.00 3.30
N ASP A 206 1.23 -38.56 2.11
CA ASP A 206 2.54 -39.10 1.67
C ASP A 206 3.62 -38.00 1.69
N GLU A 207 3.31 -36.82 1.20
CA GLU A 207 4.26 -35.69 1.23
C GLU A 207 4.60 -35.26 2.66
N ILE A 208 3.60 -35.24 3.56
CA ILE A 208 3.83 -34.95 4.98
C ILE A 208 4.79 -35.98 5.57
N ASP A 209 4.52 -37.27 5.38
CA ASP A 209 5.32 -38.36 5.95
C ASP A 209 6.77 -38.34 5.42
N ARG A 210 6.96 -38.11 4.12
CA ARG A 210 8.28 -37.94 3.49
C ARG A 210 9.03 -36.72 4.03
N ILE A 211 8.34 -35.63 4.27
CA ILE A 211 8.93 -34.43 4.85
C ILE A 211 9.36 -34.69 6.29
N LEU A 212 8.53 -35.31 7.12
CA LEU A 212 8.87 -35.65 8.49
C LEU A 212 10.08 -36.56 8.55
N GLN A 213 10.10 -37.62 7.70
CA GLN A 213 11.24 -38.52 7.59
C GLN A 213 12.53 -37.77 7.16
N ALA A 214 12.43 -36.86 6.21
CA ALA A 214 13.59 -36.12 5.74
C ALA A 214 14.14 -35.16 6.80
N PHE A 215 13.29 -34.61 7.69
CA PHE A 215 13.68 -33.86 8.88
C PHE A 215 14.17 -34.77 10.02
N ARG A 216 14.05 -36.12 9.90
CA ARG A 216 14.30 -37.07 10.96
C ARG A 216 13.53 -36.72 12.23
N TYR A 217 12.23 -36.42 12.07
CA TYR A 217 11.35 -36.02 13.14
C TYR A 217 10.18 -36.99 13.26
N GLN A 218 9.92 -37.44 14.49
CA GLN A 218 8.73 -38.22 14.85
C GLN A 218 7.89 -37.41 15.84
N PRO A 219 6.57 -37.29 15.62
CA PRO A 219 5.70 -36.39 16.39
C PRO A 219 5.41 -36.83 17.82
N THR A 220 6.06 -37.88 18.27
CA THR A 220 6.02 -38.39 19.66
C THR A 220 7.19 -37.92 20.51
N PHE A 221 8.21 -37.27 19.90
CA PHE A 221 9.41 -36.83 20.59
C PHE A 221 9.56 -35.32 20.53
N GLN A 222 10.25 -34.78 21.55
CA GLN A 222 10.63 -33.37 21.55
C GLN A 222 11.63 -33.07 20.42
N PRO A 223 11.42 -31.98 19.63
CA PRO A 223 12.38 -31.57 18.61
C PRO A 223 13.72 -31.13 19.23
N VAL A 224 14.83 -31.74 18.82
CA VAL A 224 16.17 -31.49 19.39
C VAL A 224 16.93 -30.35 18.68
N ASN A 225 16.45 -29.89 17.52
CA ASN A 225 17.09 -28.81 16.76
C ASN A 225 16.07 -27.99 15.96
N LYS A 226 16.50 -26.85 15.41
CA LYS A 226 15.64 -25.93 14.64
C LYS A 226 15.04 -26.56 13.38
N LYS A 227 15.70 -27.51 12.73
CA LYS A 227 15.14 -28.21 11.56
C LYS A 227 13.97 -29.10 11.97
N GLN A 228 14.09 -29.84 13.06
CA GLN A 228 12.98 -30.62 13.60
C GLN A 228 11.84 -29.75 14.14
N GLN A 229 12.15 -28.54 14.66
CA GLN A 229 11.13 -27.56 15.00
C GLN A 229 10.36 -27.08 13.76
N ALA A 230 10.99 -27.04 12.58
CA ALA A 230 10.27 -26.75 11.33
C ALA A 230 9.29 -27.88 10.94
N ALA A 231 9.66 -29.13 11.18
CA ALA A 231 8.75 -30.27 10.99
C ALA A 231 7.59 -30.25 12.00
N TRP A 232 7.87 -29.97 13.27
CA TRP A 232 6.85 -29.74 14.28
C TRP A 232 5.90 -28.60 13.88
N ALA A 233 6.43 -27.49 13.39
CA ALA A 233 5.65 -26.34 12.96
C ALA A 233 4.73 -26.66 11.77
N LEU A 234 5.15 -27.56 10.87
CA LEU A 234 4.29 -28.07 9.79
C LEU A 234 3.07 -28.78 10.38
N LEU A 235 3.26 -29.71 11.30
CA LEU A 235 2.15 -30.45 11.94
C LEU A 235 1.24 -29.49 12.71
N PHE A 236 1.81 -28.59 13.46
CA PHE A 236 1.04 -27.60 14.21
C PHE A 236 0.25 -26.65 13.31
N ALA A 237 0.81 -26.28 12.13
CA ALA A 237 0.10 -25.48 11.13
C ALA A 237 -1.10 -26.24 10.52
N LEU A 238 -0.96 -27.56 10.30
CA LEU A 238 -2.04 -28.43 9.78
C LEU A 238 -3.21 -28.52 10.77
N GLU A 239 -2.93 -28.48 12.09
CA GLU A 239 -3.95 -28.52 13.12
C GLU A 239 -4.64 -27.18 13.40
N THR A 240 -3.92 -26.07 13.24
CA THR A 240 -4.35 -24.76 13.73
C THR A 240 -4.64 -23.74 12.62
N ALA A 241 -4.26 -24.04 11.40
CA ALA A 241 -4.26 -23.10 10.27
C ALA A 241 -3.51 -21.78 10.57
N MET A 242 -2.58 -21.75 11.52
CA MET A 242 -1.78 -20.57 11.85
C MET A 242 -0.76 -20.25 10.76
N ARG A 243 -0.42 -18.96 10.63
CA ARG A 243 0.65 -18.52 9.71
C ARG A 243 2.03 -18.85 10.29
N ALA A 244 3.04 -19.02 9.42
CA ALA A 244 4.42 -19.24 9.85
C ALA A 244 4.90 -18.21 10.90
N SER A 245 4.61 -16.93 10.69
CA SER A 245 4.99 -15.86 11.62
C SER A 245 4.23 -15.92 12.96
N GLU A 246 3.02 -16.43 12.97
CA GLU A 246 2.21 -16.61 14.17
C GLU A 246 2.76 -17.80 14.99
N ILE A 247 3.14 -18.89 14.32
CA ILE A 247 3.73 -20.07 14.95
C ILE A 247 5.11 -19.74 15.53
N THR A 248 5.98 -19.10 14.75
CA THR A 248 7.34 -18.76 15.21
C THR A 248 7.38 -17.65 16.26
N GLY A 249 6.31 -16.86 16.37
CA GLY A 249 6.16 -15.82 17.37
C GLY A 249 5.38 -16.22 18.62
N MET A 250 4.99 -17.50 18.78
CA MET A 250 4.22 -17.95 19.95
C MET A 250 5.05 -17.85 21.23
N LYS A 251 4.42 -17.29 22.27
CA LYS A 251 4.94 -17.25 23.64
C LYS A 251 4.09 -18.08 24.57
N TRP A 252 4.71 -18.66 25.60
CA TRP A 252 4.01 -19.48 26.60
C TRP A 252 2.94 -18.71 27.37
N GLU A 253 3.13 -17.41 27.61
CA GLU A 253 2.16 -16.53 28.27
C GLU A 253 0.83 -16.42 27.50
N ASN A 254 0.85 -16.66 26.19
CA ASN A 254 -0.31 -16.58 25.31
C ASN A 254 -0.99 -17.95 25.07
N ILE A 255 -0.51 -19.01 25.69
CA ILE A 255 -1.07 -20.36 25.57
C ILE A 255 -2.01 -20.64 26.73
N ALA A 256 -3.30 -20.74 26.43
CA ALA A 256 -4.32 -21.21 27.36
C ALA A 256 -4.62 -22.70 27.13
N GLU A 257 -5.39 -23.31 28.02
CA GLU A 257 -5.75 -24.73 27.93
C GLU A 257 -6.43 -25.12 26.60
N LYS A 258 -7.29 -24.25 26.07
CA LYS A 258 -8.13 -24.53 24.90
C LYS A 258 -7.80 -23.69 23.67
N TYR A 259 -6.94 -22.69 23.78
CA TYR A 259 -6.63 -21.79 22.68
C TYR A 259 -5.24 -21.14 22.80
N VAL A 260 -4.73 -20.68 21.67
CA VAL A 260 -3.59 -19.76 21.59
C VAL A 260 -4.14 -18.34 21.37
N LEU A 261 -3.74 -17.38 22.19
CA LEU A 261 -4.01 -15.97 21.99
C LEU A 261 -2.95 -15.38 21.04
N LEU A 262 -3.36 -14.80 19.94
CA LEU A 262 -2.53 -14.01 19.05
C LEU A 262 -2.81 -12.54 19.30
N PRO A 263 -1.99 -11.84 20.10
CA PRO A 263 -2.29 -10.48 20.56
C PRO A 263 -2.32 -9.47 19.41
N GLU A 264 -1.45 -9.64 18.44
CA GLU A 264 -1.41 -8.83 17.22
C GLU A 264 -1.14 -9.69 15.99
N THR A 265 -2.05 -9.64 15.02
CA THR A 265 -1.89 -10.35 13.74
C THR A 265 -1.45 -9.39 12.64
N LYS A 266 -0.99 -9.93 11.49
CA LYS A 266 -0.66 -9.15 10.30
C LYS A 266 -1.78 -8.14 9.90
N ASN A 267 -3.03 -8.45 10.25
CA ASN A 267 -4.21 -7.62 9.97
C ASN A 267 -4.54 -6.62 11.09
N GLY A 268 -3.71 -6.52 12.13
CA GLY A 268 -3.88 -5.57 13.24
C GLY A 268 -5.02 -5.89 14.21
N SER A 269 -5.51 -7.13 14.24
CA SER A 269 -6.53 -7.59 15.20
C SER A 269 -6.01 -8.77 16.00
N SER A 270 -6.32 -8.81 17.30
CA SER A 270 -6.10 -10.00 18.13
C SER A 270 -7.09 -11.10 17.77
N ARG A 271 -6.70 -12.36 17.93
CA ARG A 271 -7.62 -13.50 17.81
C ARG A 271 -7.19 -14.67 18.69
N LYS A 272 -8.15 -15.48 19.02
CA LYS A 272 -7.94 -16.77 19.71
C LYS A 272 -8.02 -17.89 18.68
N VAL A 273 -7.01 -18.75 18.64
CA VAL A 273 -6.97 -19.96 17.79
C VAL A 273 -7.27 -21.15 18.67
N PRO A 274 -8.38 -21.88 18.48
CA PRO A 274 -8.72 -23.05 19.26
C PRO A 274 -7.69 -24.18 19.01
N LEU A 275 -7.46 -25.00 20.02
CA LEU A 275 -6.51 -26.11 19.99
C LEU A 275 -7.26 -27.42 19.94
N THR A 276 -6.98 -28.23 18.92
CA THR A 276 -7.34 -29.66 18.88
C THR A 276 -6.54 -30.43 19.94
N ASN A 277 -6.96 -31.64 20.28
CA ASN A 277 -6.20 -32.49 21.21
C ASN A 277 -4.79 -32.76 20.68
N GLN A 278 -4.64 -33.00 19.37
CA GLN A 278 -3.34 -33.20 18.74
C GLN A 278 -2.47 -31.94 18.79
N ALA A 279 -3.04 -30.74 18.60
CA ALA A 279 -2.31 -29.48 18.78
C ALA A 279 -1.81 -29.30 20.22
N LYS A 280 -2.59 -29.74 21.24
CA LYS A 280 -2.16 -29.69 22.65
C LYS A 280 -1.02 -30.65 22.92
N GLU A 281 -1.07 -31.89 22.39
CA GLU A 281 0.00 -32.87 22.48
C GLU A 281 1.29 -32.33 21.87
N LEU A 282 1.21 -31.78 20.66
CA LEU A 282 2.35 -31.12 20.00
C LEU A 282 2.94 -29.99 20.86
N LEU A 283 2.09 -29.13 21.47
CA LEU A 283 2.56 -28.08 22.39
C LEU A 283 3.24 -28.66 23.62
N GLY A 284 2.74 -29.79 24.16
CA GLY A 284 3.35 -30.53 25.28
C GLY A 284 4.80 -30.90 25.01
N LEU A 285 5.11 -31.36 23.79
CA LEU A 285 6.47 -31.73 23.38
C LEU A 285 7.44 -30.53 23.36
N MET A 286 6.95 -29.28 23.27
CA MET A 286 7.80 -28.12 23.25
C MET A 286 8.17 -27.55 24.62
N ARG A 287 7.55 -28.10 25.70
CA ARG A 287 7.82 -27.67 27.07
C ARG A 287 9.28 -27.87 27.46
N GLY A 288 9.89 -26.82 28.05
CA GLY A 288 11.27 -26.88 28.50
C GLY A 288 12.33 -26.50 27.44
N LEU A 289 11.97 -26.32 26.18
CA LEU A 289 12.93 -25.91 25.15
C LEU A 289 13.36 -24.44 25.30
N HIS A 290 12.44 -23.57 25.69
CA HIS A 290 12.73 -22.15 25.93
C HIS A 290 11.79 -21.59 27.00
N PRO A 291 12.25 -20.71 27.89
CA PRO A 291 11.43 -20.21 28.99
C PRO A 291 10.25 -19.33 28.56
N GLU A 292 10.43 -18.51 27.54
CA GLU A 292 9.42 -17.55 27.10
C GLU A 292 8.70 -18.00 25.81
N ASN A 293 9.45 -18.48 24.82
CA ASN A 293 8.93 -18.80 23.49
C ASN A 293 8.63 -20.29 23.36
N VAL A 294 7.61 -20.65 22.59
CA VAL A 294 7.30 -22.04 22.29
C VAL A 294 8.41 -22.65 21.43
N LEU A 295 8.94 -21.91 20.48
CA LEU A 295 10.02 -22.33 19.59
C LEU A 295 11.30 -21.52 19.85
N THR A 296 12.46 -22.16 19.68
CA THR A 296 13.74 -21.45 19.53
C THR A 296 13.96 -20.96 18.10
N LEU A 297 13.18 -21.48 17.15
CA LEU A 297 13.08 -21.02 15.76
C LEU A 297 12.09 -19.84 15.68
N THR A 298 12.58 -18.62 15.90
CA THR A 298 11.72 -17.42 16.01
C THR A 298 11.52 -16.67 14.70
N SER A 299 12.11 -17.14 13.59
CA SER A 299 12.01 -16.48 12.28
C SER A 299 11.15 -17.30 11.29
N ALA A 300 10.06 -16.71 10.82
CA ALA A 300 9.21 -17.29 9.78
C ALA A 300 9.95 -17.50 8.45
N ASN A 301 10.90 -16.63 8.12
CA ASN A 301 11.72 -16.79 6.91
C ASN A 301 12.64 -18.01 7.03
N THR A 302 13.27 -18.21 8.18
CA THR A 302 14.13 -19.37 8.43
C THR A 302 13.31 -20.66 8.44
N LEU A 303 12.09 -20.64 9.01
CA LEU A 303 11.14 -21.74 8.94
C LEU A 303 10.82 -22.12 7.49
N SER A 304 10.42 -21.13 6.70
CA SER A 304 10.09 -21.34 5.28
C SER A 304 11.30 -21.81 4.48
N GLN A 305 12.51 -21.35 4.80
CA GLN A 305 13.75 -21.77 4.15
C GLN A 305 14.09 -23.23 4.47
N TYR A 306 13.99 -23.65 5.72
CA TYR A 306 14.21 -25.07 6.09
C TYR A 306 13.20 -25.98 5.39
N PHE A 307 11.92 -25.58 5.37
CA PHE A 307 10.89 -26.33 4.69
C PHE A 307 11.18 -26.45 3.19
N TRP A 308 11.51 -25.33 2.52
CA TRP A 308 11.83 -25.31 1.10
C TRP A 308 13.06 -26.18 0.77
N GLN A 309 14.14 -26.10 1.57
CA GLN A 309 15.32 -26.96 1.39
C GLN A 309 14.97 -28.44 1.44
N VAL A 310 14.09 -28.84 2.34
CA VAL A 310 13.68 -30.24 2.44
C VAL A 310 12.69 -30.61 1.34
N ALA A 311 11.63 -29.87 1.16
CA ALA A 311 10.57 -30.19 0.22
C ALA A 311 11.07 -30.11 -1.23
N THR A 312 11.71 -29.01 -1.61
CA THR A 312 12.08 -28.73 -3.00
C THR A 312 13.47 -29.26 -3.36
N GLU A 313 14.50 -28.94 -2.55
CA GLU A 313 15.88 -29.33 -2.91
C GLU A 313 16.14 -30.82 -2.66
N LYS A 314 15.71 -31.35 -1.50
CA LYS A 314 16.01 -32.72 -1.12
C LYS A 314 15.02 -33.74 -1.69
N LEU A 315 13.71 -33.49 -1.51
CA LEU A 315 12.65 -34.43 -1.90
C LEU A 315 12.13 -34.19 -3.32
N LYS A 316 12.51 -33.08 -3.98
CA LYS A 316 12.06 -32.71 -5.33
C LYS A 316 10.52 -32.63 -5.44
N ILE A 317 9.86 -32.22 -4.36
CA ILE A 317 8.42 -31.98 -4.38
C ILE A 317 8.20 -30.64 -5.08
N GLU A 318 7.53 -30.68 -6.22
CA GLU A 318 7.28 -29.49 -7.01
C GLU A 318 6.22 -28.60 -6.39
N ASP A 319 6.42 -27.30 -6.51
CA ASP A 319 5.46 -26.28 -6.15
C ASP A 319 4.84 -26.43 -4.76
N LEU A 320 5.65 -26.79 -3.73
CA LEU A 320 5.22 -26.89 -2.35
C LEU A 320 5.92 -25.87 -1.46
N THR A 321 5.13 -25.09 -0.72
CA THR A 321 5.61 -24.10 0.25
C THR A 321 5.06 -24.37 1.65
N PHE A 322 5.70 -23.84 2.69
CA PHE A 322 5.17 -23.96 4.05
C PHE A 322 3.75 -23.37 4.18
N HIS A 323 3.39 -22.37 3.37
CA HIS A 323 2.06 -21.76 3.42
C HIS A 323 0.94 -22.74 2.97
N ASP A 324 1.26 -23.75 2.19
CA ASP A 324 0.29 -24.75 1.72
C ASP A 324 -0.21 -25.63 2.88
N SER A 325 0.55 -25.75 3.99
CA SER A 325 0.04 -26.37 5.22
C SER A 325 -1.18 -25.65 5.78
N ARG A 326 -1.20 -24.32 5.70
CA ARG A 326 -2.36 -23.52 6.10
C ARG A 326 -3.53 -23.68 5.12
N HIS A 327 -3.27 -23.78 3.82
CA HIS A 327 -4.30 -24.08 2.82
C HIS A 327 -4.95 -25.45 3.13
N GLU A 328 -4.16 -26.46 3.37
CA GLU A 328 -4.64 -27.80 3.75
C GLU A 328 -5.46 -27.76 5.05
N ALA A 329 -4.95 -27.10 6.08
CA ALA A 329 -5.66 -26.95 7.35
C ALA A 329 -7.02 -26.24 7.18
N ILE A 330 -7.07 -25.16 6.40
CA ILE A 330 -8.32 -24.44 6.12
C ILE A 330 -9.31 -25.36 5.40
N THR A 331 -8.85 -26.12 4.41
CA THR A 331 -9.70 -27.06 3.66
C THR A 331 -10.28 -28.15 4.58
N ARG A 332 -9.46 -28.73 5.50
CA ARG A 332 -9.93 -29.70 6.50
C ARG A 332 -10.94 -29.07 7.46
N LEU A 333 -10.65 -27.89 7.98
CA LEU A 333 -11.53 -27.17 8.89
C LEU A 333 -12.85 -26.72 8.23
N ALA A 334 -12.83 -26.42 6.93
CA ALA A 334 -14.02 -26.04 6.17
C ALA A 334 -15.06 -27.18 6.06
N GLN A 335 -14.63 -28.43 6.21
CA GLN A 335 -15.52 -29.59 6.25
C GLN A 335 -16.27 -29.71 7.59
N ILE A 336 -15.70 -29.12 8.67
CA ILE A 336 -16.19 -29.30 10.04
C ILE A 336 -16.88 -28.02 10.54
N LEU A 337 -16.38 -26.85 10.15
CA LEU A 337 -16.82 -25.56 10.67
C LEU A 337 -17.65 -24.77 9.66
N PRO A 338 -18.73 -24.10 10.11
CA PRO A 338 -19.39 -23.08 9.31
C PRO A 338 -18.41 -21.96 8.92
N ILE A 339 -18.65 -21.33 7.78
CA ILE A 339 -17.72 -20.34 7.20
C ILE A 339 -17.43 -19.15 8.14
N GLN A 340 -18.41 -18.73 8.95
CA GLN A 340 -18.23 -17.64 9.92
C GLN A 340 -17.26 -18.03 11.04
N ASP A 341 -17.32 -19.28 11.53
CA ASP A 341 -16.43 -19.77 12.59
C ASP A 341 -15.05 -20.06 12.00
N LEU A 342 -14.98 -20.62 10.79
CA LEU A 342 -13.74 -20.77 10.05
C LEU A 342 -13.03 -19.42 9.87
N ALA A 343 -13.76 -18.34 9.56
CA ALA A 343 -13.21 -17.00 9.45
C ALA A 343 -12.60 -16.48 10.76
N LYS A 344 -13.28 -16.73 11.90
CA LYS A 344 -12.77 -16.37 13.24
C LYS A 344 -11.49 -17.12 13.57
N VAL A 345 -11.45 -18.45 13.35
CA VAL A 345 -10.28 -19.28 13.60
C VAL A 345 -9.09 -18.86 12.75
N THR A 346 -9.31 -18.69 11.46
CA THR A 346 -8.25 -18.41 10.49
C THR A 346 -7.85 -16.94 10.42
N GLY A 347 -8.72 -16.03 10.93
CA GLY A 347 -8.52 -14.58 10.93
C GLY A 347 -8.65 -13.94 9.55
N HIS A 348 -9.54 -14.44 8.71
CA HIS A 348 -9.92 -13.80 7.46
C HIS A 348 -11.00 -12.75 7.70
N LYS A 349 -10.75 -11.51 7.24
CA LYS A 349 -11.72 -10.41 7.31
C LYS A 349 -12.71 -10.45 6.14
N ASP A 350 -12.29 -10.99 5.00
CA ASP A 350 -13.11 -11.13 3.80
C ASP A 350 -13.50 -12.60 3.61
N LEU A 351 -14.78 -12.88 3.74
CA LEU A 351 -15.35 -14.22 3.57
C LEU A 351 -15.19 -14.74 2.13
N LYS A 352 -15.12 -13.87 1.13
CA LYS A 352 -14.88 -14.28 -0.28
C LYS A 352 -13.60 -15.10 -0.42
N THR A 353 -12.59 -14.79 0.40
CA THR A 353 -11.33 -15.55 0.41
C THR A 353 -11.52 -16.97 0.92
N LEU A 354 -12.46 -17.20 1.85
CA LEU A 354 -12.76 -18.51 2.42
C LEU A 354 -13.76 -19.31 1.60
N MET A 355 -14.62 -18.65 0.81
CA MET A 355 -15.59 -19.34 -0.06
C MET A 355 -14.93 -20.34 -1.01
N LYS A 356 -13.67 -20.12 -1.35
CA LYS A 356 -12.87 -21.04 -2.19
C LYS A 356 -12.65 -22.41 -1.52
N TYR A 357 -12.63 -22.46 -0.19
CA TYR A 357 -12.44 -23.69 0.60
C TYR A 357 -13.75 -24.29 1.08
N TYR A 358 -14.85 -23.53 1.01
CA TYR A 358 -16.16 -23.92 1.48
C TYR A 358 -17.03 -24.30 0.28
N ASN A 359 -17.00 -25.58 -0.09
CA ASN A 359 -17.75 -26.10 -1.21
C ASN A 359 -18.53 -27.37 -0.80
N PRO A 360 -19.52 -27.24 0.11
CA PRO A 360 -20.33 -28.37 0.52
C PRO A 360 -21.17 -28.88 -0.66
N THR A 361 -21.31 -30.18 -0.75
CA THR A 361 -22.22 -30.81 -1.73
C THR A 361 -23.68 -30.51 -1.38
N VAL A 362 -24.56 -30.64 -2.38
CA VAL A 362 -26.00 -30.45 -2.17
C VAL A 362 -26.54 -31.44 -1.14
N ILE A 363 -25.98 -32.66 -1.09
CA ILE A 363 -26.34 -33.69 -0.10
C ILE A 363 -25.97 -33.21 1.30
N GLU A 364 -24.72 -32.78 1.53
CA GLU A 364 -24.28 -32.23 2.82
C GLU A 364 -25.12 -31.04 3.28
N LEU A 365 -25.55 -30.19 2.34
CA LEU A 365 -26.44 -29.08 2.66
C LEU A 365 -27.83 -29.57 3.08
N ALA A 366 -28.36 -30.57 2.37
CA ALA A 366 -29.66 -31.15 2.72
C ALA A 366 -29.62 -31.84 4.10
N ASP A 367 -28.54 -32.58 4.40
CA ASP A 367 -28.35 -33.23 5.73
C ASP A 367 -28.30 -32.17 6.85
N ARG A 368 -27.55 -31.09 6.65
CA ARG A 368 -27.51 -29.96 7.61
C ARG A 368 -28.85 -29.27 7.80
N MET A 369 -29.65 -29.12 6.71
CA MET A 369 -31.00 -28.55 6.80
C MET A 369 -31.96 -29.45 7.57
N ASN A 370 -31.72 -30.75 7.59
CA ASN A 370 -32.52 -31.75 8.33
C ASN A 370 -32.00 -32.03 9.74
N GLY A 371 -30.91 -31.35 10.16
CA GLY A 371 -30.34 -31.49 11.49
C GLY A 371 -29.52 -32.78 11.70
N ASN A 372 -29.05 -33.37 10.61
CA ASN A 372 -28.18 -34.57 10.61
C ASN A 372 -26.71 -34.17 10.46
#